data_b7d009c7df55f85c594e90817baf048c
#
_entry.id   b7d009c7df55f85c594e90817baf048c
#
_cell.length_a   1.000
_cell.length_b   1.000
_cell.length_c   1.000
_cell.angle_alpha   90.00
_cell.angle_beta   90.00
_cell.angle_gamma   90.00
#
_symmetry.space_group_name_H-M   'P 1'
#
loop_
_entity.id
_entity.type
_entity.pdbx_description
1 polymer ?
#
loop_
_entity_poly.entity_id
_entity_poly.type
_entity_poly.pdbx_seq_one_letter_code
_entity_poly.pdbx_strand_id
1 'polypeptide(L)'
;MQTRQKPWVQQIFLFVLFVIFSASVQAHQQAVKVPVEDRSNKARAEAEKTALEEMLVRLTGQADARHIAGVDTILSNASAWVDQYSYEKEDGQQYLLFGFDEKQLRDELADIGAPLWSEVRPEVVVWWVKQHRDVVAQGEAVEDVHQSLLAQAERRGVPLRFPAMDSRDRDYVAASDIRGQ
;
A
#
# COMPACT_ATOMS: atom_id res chain seq x y z
N MET A 1 -21.50 52.25 12.16
CA MET A 1 -22.33 51.40 11.28
C MET A 1 -21.85 49.95 11.46
N GLN A 2 -22.45 49.17 12.38
CA GLN A 2 -22.08 47.79 12.64
C GLN A 2 -22.90 46.87 11.74
N THR A 3 -22.26 46.25 10.75
CA THR A 3 -22.88 45.23 9.89
C THR A 3 -23.06 43.94 10.71
N ARG A 4 -24.23 43.69 11.16
CA ARG A 4 -24.67 42.48 11.86
C ARG A 4 -24.63 41.34 10.84
N GLN A 5 -23.52 40.57 10.82
CA GLN A 5 -23.41 39.38 9.99
C GLN A 5 -24.46 38.34 10.42
N LYS A 6 -25.27 37.88 9.46
CA LYS A 6 -26.36 36.94 9.72
C LYS A 6 -25.79 35.56 10.10
N PRO A 7 -26.27 34.89 11.15
CA PRO A 7 -25.67 33.65 11.68
C PRO A 7 -25.65 32.48 10.67
N TRP A 8 -26.53 32.49 9.68
CA TRP A 8 -26.57 31.46 8.65
C TRP A 8 -25.37 31.51 7.70
N VAL A 9 -24.74 32.66 7.49
CA VAL A 9 -23.52 32.81 6.67
C VAL A 9 -22.33 32.17 7.37
N GLN A 10 -22.24 32.30 8.69
CA GLN A 10 -21.19 31.61 9.49
C GLN A 10 -21.36 30.09 9.49
N GLN A 11 -22.61 29.61 9.53
CA GLN A 11 -22.88 28.16 9.46
C GLN A 11 -22.52 27.56 8.08
N ILE A 12 -22.80 28.27 6.99
CA ILE A 12 -22.42 27.84 5.63
C ILE A 12 -20.90 27.83 5.49
N PHE A 13 -20.20 28.83 6.02
CA PHE A 13 -18.74 28.92 5.95
C PHE A 13 -18.05 27.78 6.74
N LEU A 14 -18.58 27.44 7.91
CA LEU A 14 -18.12 26.29 8.72
C LEU A 14 -18.38 24.95 8.04
N PHE A 15 -19.52 24.81 7.36
CA PHE A 15 -19.87 23.59 6.63
C PHE A 15 -18.99 23.40 5.39
N VAL A 16 -18.72 24.46 4.65
CA VAL A 16 -17.80 24.43 3.48
C VAL A 16 -16.38 24.12 3.92
N LEU A 17 -15.91 24.68 5.05
CA LEU A 17 -14.58 24.40 5.59
C LEU A 17 -14.45 22.92 6.03
N PHE A 18 -15.50 22.33 6.58
CA PHE A 18 -15.53 20.92 7.01
C PHE A 18 -15.52 19.96 5.82
N VAL A 19 -16.21 20.29 4.72
CA VAL A 19 -16.23 19.46 3.50
C VAL A 19 -14.88 19.47 2.78
N ILE A 20 -14.14 20.59 2.80
CA ILE A 20 -12.80 20.68 2.20
C ILE A 20 -11.78 19.84 2.99
N PHE A 21 -11.94 19.70 4.31
CA PHE A 21 -11.03 18.90 5.15
C PHE A 21 -11.21 17.39 4.97
N SER A 22 -12.37 16.94 4.47
CA SER A 22 -12.65 15.49 4.29
C SER A 22 -12.05 14.89 3.02
N ALA A 23 -11.54 15.69 2.09
CA ALA A 23 -11.00 15.20 0.81
C ALA A 23 -9.54 14.73 0.88
N SER A 24 -8.84 14.94 2.01
CA SER A 24 -7.39 14.70 2.11
C SER A 24 -6.99 13.30 2.58
N VAL A 25 -7.94 12.41 2.88
CA VAL A 25 -7.65 11.09 3.50
C VAL A 25 -7.39 9.97 2.47
N GLN A 26 -7.77 10.16 1.21
CA GLN A 26 -7.67 9.09 0.22
C GLN A 26 -6.33 8.99 -0.53
N ALA A 27 -5.47 10.00 -0.46
CA ALA A 27 -4.18 10.01 -1.15
C ALA A 27 -3.09 9.13 -0.49
N HIS A 28 -3.32 8.62 0.71
CA HIS A 28 -2.30 7.90 1.49
C HIS A 28 -2.22 6.38 1.21
N GLN A 29 -3.21 5.81 0.52
CA GLN A 29 -3.25 4.36 0.31
C GLN A 29 -2.34 3.85 -0.81
N GLN A 30 -1.75 4.72 -1.61
CA GLN A 30 -0.88 4.34 -2.75
C GLN A 30 0.58 4.79 -2.58
N ALA A 31 0.90 5.53 -1.52
CA ALA A 31 2.26 5.98 -1.28
C ALA A 31 3.19 4.81 -0.94
N VAL A 32 4.40 4.85 -1.50
CA VAL A 32 5.47 3.92 -1.12
C VAL A 32 6.31 4.53 -0.02
N LYS A 33 6.45 3.83 1.10
CA LYS A 33 7.17 4.27 2.30
C LYS A 33 8.57 3.65 2.33
N VAL A 34 9.60 4.48 2.26
CA VAL A 34 11.00 4.04 2.26
C VAL A 34 11.73 4.63 3.46
N PRO A 35 12.43 3.82 4.28
CA PRO A 35 13.24 4.34 5.38
C PRO A 35 14.45 5.11 4.83
N VAL A 36 14.80 6.22 5.49
CA VAL A 36 15.97 7.03 5.15
C VAL A 36 16.77 7.38 6.41
N GLU A 37 18.08 7.49 6.27
CA GLU A 37 18.96 7.83 7.39
C GLU A 37 18.93 9.34 7.68
N ASP A 38 18.87 10.15 6.61
CA ASP A 38 18.89 11.60 6.71
C ASP A 38 18.04 12.27 5.61
N ARG A 39 18.06 13.61 5.56
CA ARG A 39 17.34 14.40 4.56
C ARG A 39 18.23 14.92 3.43
N SER A 40 19.38 14.28 3.20
CA SER A 40 20.28 14.67 2.11
C SER A 40 19.64 14.39 0.74
N ASN A 41 20.07 15.13 -0.26
CA ASN A 41 19.65 14.89 -1.66
C ASN A 41 20.08 13.49 -2.13
N LYS A 42 21.20 12.97 -1.61
CA LYS A 42 21.67 11.62 -1.93
C LYS A 42 20.71 10.55 -1.38
N ALA A 43 20.40 10.63 -0.08
CA ALA A 43 19.47 9.69 0.55
C ALA A 43 18.09 9.72 -0.13
N ARG A 44 17.62 10.93 -0.52
CA ARG A 44 16.37 11.06 -1.27
C ARG A 44 16.44 10.38 -2.64
N ALA A 45 17.50 10.60 -3.43
CA ALA A 45 17.62 10.00 -4.76
C ALA A 45 17.69 8.46 -4.72
N GLU A 46 18.37 7.91 -3.70
CA GLU A 46 18.40 6.46 -3.46
C GLU A 46 17.00 5.94 -3.07
N ALA A 47 16.29 6.67 -2.20
CA ALA A 47 14.94 6.33 -1.78
C ALA A 47 13.92 6.43 -2.93
N GLU A 48 14.03 7.44 -3.82
CA GLU A 48 13.19 7.56 -5.04
C GLU A 48 13.31 6.32 -5.92
N LYS A 49 14.54 5.84 -6.14
CA LYS A 49 14.78 4.63 -6.92
C LYS A 49 14.18 3.38 -6.25
N THR A 50 14.41 3.22 -4.95
CA THR A 50 13.86 2.10 -4.18
C THR A 50 12.32 2.12 -4.19
N ALA A 51 11.73 3.31 -4.00
CA ALA A 51 10.29 3.47 -4.04
C ALA A 51 9.70 3.15 -5.42
N LEU A 52 10.37 3.57 -6.49
CA LEU A 52 9.94 3.25 -7.85
C LEU A 52 10.06 1.75 -8.14
N GLU A 53 11.14 1.08 -7.73
CA GLU A 53 11.25 -0.37 -7.84
C GLU A 53 10.08 -1.10 -7.15
N GLU A 54 9.70 -0.64 -5.95
CA GLU A 54 8.57 -1.21 -5.24
C GLU A 54 7.22 -0.94 -5.94
N MET A 55 7.03 0.28 -6.47
CA MET A 55 5.84 0.60 -7.26
C MET A 55 5.74 -0.29 -8.50
N LEU A 56 6.84 -0.51 -9.21
CA LEU A 56 6.88 -1.40 -10.37
C LEU A 56 6.54 -2.84 -10.01
N VAL A 57 6.98 -3.34 -8.84
CA VAL A 57 6.57 -4.65 -8.31
C VAL A 57 5.06 -4.71 -8.10
N ARG A 58 4.47 -3.64 -7.54
CA ARG A 58 3.01 -3.54 -7.34
C ARG A 58 2.25 -3.54 -8.66
N LEU A 59 2.74 -2.80 -9.66
CA LEU A 59 2.06 -2.66 -10.95
C LEU A 59 2.17 -3.91 -11.82
N THR A 60 3.30 -4.61 -11.78
CA THR A 60 3.57 -5.77 -12.63
C THR A 60 3.26 -7.11 -11.97
N GLY A 61 3.19 -7.15 -10.63
CA GLY A 61 3.07 -8.40 -9.86
C GLY A 61 4.34 -9.25 -9.86
N GLN A 62 5.41 -8.82 -10.55
CA GLN A 62 6.68 -9.55 -10.59
C GLN A 62 7.43 -9.38 -9.26
N ALA A 63 8.10 -10.43 -8.80
CA ALA A 63 8.88 -10.37 -7.55
C ALA A 63 10.07 -9.40 -7.65
N ASP A 64 10.63 -9.24 -8.84
CA ASP A 64 11.69 -8.29 -9.18
C ASP A 64 11.40 -7.72 -10.58
N ALA A 65 10.96 -6.46 -10.62
CA ALA A 65 10.62 -5.76 -11.86
C ALA A 65 11.84 -5.47 -12.74
N ARG A 66 13.07 -5.48 -12.20
CA ARG A 66 14.31 -5.21 -12.94
C ARG A 66 14.60 -6.24 -14.03
N HIS A 67 14.00 -7.42 -13.95
CA HIS A 67 14.12 -8.45 -14.99
C HIS A 67 13.22 -8.21 -16.22
N ILE A 68 12.37 -7.21 -16.16
CA ILE A 68 11.49 -6.84 -17.29
C ILE A 68 12.32 -5.98 -18.27
N ALA A 69 12.35 -6.37 -19.54
CA ALA A 69 13.07 -5.62 -20.57
C ALA A 69 12.54 -4.18 -20.66
N GLY A 70 13.43 -3.19 -20.68
CA GLY A 70 13.08 -1.77 -20.75
C GLY A 70 12.85 -1.09 -19.40
N VAL A 71 12.66 -1.81 -18.32
CA VAL A 71 12.47 -1.23 -16.96
C VAL A 71 13.71 -0.45 -16.48
N ASP A 72 14.90 -0.83 -16.91
CA ASP A 72 16.12 -0.08 -16.57
C ASP A 72 16.07 1.40 -17.01
N THR A 73 15.41 1.69 -18.13
CA THR A 73 15.21 3.07 -18.61
C THR A 73 14.29 3.84 -17.67
N ILE A 74 13.22 3.23 -17.18
CA ILE A 74 12.31 3.81 -16.21
C ILE A 74 13.05 4.10 -14.90
N LEU A 75 13.79 3.11 -14.37
CA LEU A 75 14.55 3.23 -13.13
C LEU A 75 15.69 4.25 -13.19
N SER A 76 16.31 4.44 -14.36
CA SER A 76 17.40 5.39 -14.52
C SER A 76 16.95 6.85 -14.33
N ASN A 77 15.67 7.13 -14.48
CA ASN A 77 15.08 8.45 -14.32
C ASN A 77 13.98 8.48 -13.24
N ALA A 78 14.26 7.87 -12.08
CA ALA A 78 13.28 7.66 -11.04
C ALA A 78 12.57 8.96 -10.58
N SER A 79 13.30 10.06 -10.49
CA SER A 79 12.74 11.35 -10.08
C SER A 79 11.67 11.91 -11.02
N ALA A 80 11.66 11.51 -12.29
CA ALA A 80 10.65 11.97 -13.26
C ALA A 80 9.28 11.33 -13.03
N TRP A 81 9.22 10.22 -12.31
CA TRP A 81 7.99 9.48 -12.04
C TRP A 81 7.36 9.84 -10.69
N VAL A 82 8.10 10.57 -9.83
CA VAL A 82 7.60 11.02 -8.53
C VAL A 82 6.70 12.22 -8.71
N ASP A 83 5.43 12.09 -8.36
CA ASP A 83 4.45 13.18 -8.36
C ASP A 83 4.60 14.05 -7.10
N GLN A 84 4.73 13.40 -5.94
CA GLN A 84 4.92 14.07 -4.66
C GLN A 84 5.72 13.22 -3.70
N TYR A 85 6.35 13.87 -2.71
CA TYR A 85 6.94 13.16 -1.59
C TYR A 85 6.78 13.94 -0.28
N SER A 86 6.79 13.21 0.85
CA SER A 86 6.76 13.79 2.18
C SER A 86 7.65 13.02 3.15
N TYR A 87 8.17 13.72 4.16
CA TYR A 87 8.92 13.09 5.24
C TYR A 87 7.98 12.75 6.39
N GLU A 88 8.11 11.54 6.90
CA GLU A 88 7.44 11.07 8.10
C GLU A 88 8.47 10.58 9.13
N LYS A 89 8.13 10.67 10.42
CA LYS A 89 8.95 10.10 11.49
C LYS A 89 8.07 9.18 12.33
N GLU A 90 8.47 7.92 12.45
CA GLU A 90 7.78 6.91 13.22
C GLU A 90 8.80 6.14 14.06
N ASP A 91 8.56 5.99 15.35
CA ASP A 91 9.42 5.29 16.32
C ASP A 91 10.91 5.70 16.28
N GLY A 92 11.17 6.95 15.98
CA GLY A 92 12.55 7.50 15.88
C GLY A 92 13.18 7.35 14.50
N GLN A 93 12.66 6.49 13.63
CA GLN A 93 13.09 6.29 12.24
C GLN A 93 12.48 7.33 11.32
N GLN A 94 13.27 7.84 10.37
CA GLN A 94 12.78 8.70 9.29
C GLN A 94 12.39 7.88 8.07
N TYR A 95 11.29 8.30 7.44
CA TYR A 95 10.78 7.72 6.20
C TYR A 95 10.51 8.81 5.18
N LEU A 96 10.60 8.44 3.91
CA LEU A 96 10.07 9.18 2.79
C LEU A 96 8.87 8.41 2.22
N LEU A 97 7.76 9.12 2.06
CA LEU A 97 6.56 8.61 1.38
C LEU A 97 6.54 9.21 -0.02
N PHE A 98 6.47 8.37 -1.03
CA PHE A 98 6.43 8.77 -2.43
C PHE A 98 5.08 8.45 -3.04
N GLY A 99 4.46 9.45 -3.66
CA GLY A 99 3.33 9.30 -4.57
C GLY A 99 3.81 9.30 -6.01
N PHE A 100 3.23 8.44 -6.84
CA PHE A 100 3.53 8.29 -8.25
C PHE A 100 2.30 8.51 -9.10
N ASP A 101 2.47 9.02 -10.34
CA ASP A 101 1.41 8.95 -11.35
C ASP A 101 1.30 7.50 -11.86
N GLU A 102 0.42 6.74 -11.19
CA GLU A 102 0.21 5.32 -11.47
C GLU A 102 -0.27 5.08 -12.90
N LYS A 103 -1.10 5.99 -13.42
CA LYS A 103 -1.60 5.87 -14.79
C LYS A 103 -0.46 6.01 -15.80
N GLN A 104 0.38 7.02 -15.63
CA GLN A 104 1.52 7.25 -16.53
C GLN A 104 2.51 6.08 -16.47
N LEU A 105 2.80 5.55 -15.28
CA LEU A 105 3.65 4.36 -15.13
C LEU A 105 3.05 3.12 -15.80
N ARG A 106 1.74 2.90 -15.72
CA ARG A 106 1.05 1.81 -16.41
C ARG A 106 1.12 1.94 -17.92
N ASP A 107 0.90 3.15 -18.43
CA ASP A 107 1.00 3.42 -19.86
C ASP A 107 2.43 3.11 -20.37
N GLU A 108 3.47 3.57 -19.69
CA GLU A 108 4.87 3.28 -20.03
C GLU A 108 5.22 1.80 -19.96
N LEU A 109 4.75 1.11 -18.90
CA LEU A 109 4.94 -0.34 -18.76
C LEU A 109 4.24 -1.12 -19.88
N ALA A 110 3.05 -0.67 -20.31
CA ALA A 110 2.35 -1.27 -21.43
C ALA A 110 3.11 -1.08 -22.75
N ASP A 111 3.69 0.10 -22.97
CA ASP A 111 4.46 0.44 -24.17
C ASP A 111 5.72 -0.44 -24.32
N ILE A 112 6.36 -0.83 -23.21
CA ILE A 112 7.48 -1.78 -23.21
C ILE A 112 7.05 -3.23 -23.20
N GLY A 113 5.73 -3.52 -23.22
CA GLY A 113 5.17 -4.88 -23.20
C GLY A 113 5.31 -5.61 -21.87
N ALA A 114 5.44 -4.86 -20.76
CA ALA A 114 5.52 -5.43 -19.42
C ALA A 114 4.16 -6.06 -19.01
N PRO A 115 4.17 -7.14 -18.23
CA PRO A 115 2.93 -7.65 -17.66
C PRO A 115 2.37 -6.63 -16.67
N LEU A 116 1.07 -6.35 -16.78
CA LEU A 116 0.38 -5.46 -15.84
C LEU A 116 -0.62 -6.23 -15.00
N TRP A 117 -0.58 -5.99 -13.70
CA TRP A 117 -1.59 -6.51 -12.80
C TRP A 117 -2.84 -5.62 -12.85
N SER A 118 -4.02 -6.23 -12.64
CA SER A 118 -5.29 -5.51 -12.61
C SER A 118 -5.31 -4.42 -11.53
N GLU A 119 -5.93 -3.29 -11.84
CA GLU A 119 -6.19 -2.21 -10.87
C GLU A 119 -7.17 -2.67 -9.78
N VAL A 120 -8.18 -3.44 -10.19
CA VAL A 120 -9.13 -4.03 -9.24
C VAL A 120 -8.57 -5.35 -8.74
N ARG A 121 -8.23 -5.40 -7.46
CA ARG A 121 -7.69 -6.60 -6.80
C ARG A 121 -8.71 -7.12 -5.81
N PRO A 122 -9.14 -8.40 -5.97
CA PRO A 122 -10.00 -9.03 -4.97
C PRO A 122 -9.25 -9.18 -3.64
N GLU A 123 -9.97 -9.03 -2.55
CA GLU A 123 -9.43 -9.32 -1.22
C GLU A 123 -9.09 -10.81 -1.11
N VAL A 124 -7.90 -11.11 -0.61
CA VAL A 124 -7.40 -12.47 -0.38
C VAL A 124 -7.51 -12.79 1.10
N VAL A 125 -8.31 -13.79 1.43
CA VAL A 125 -8.41 -14.31 2.81
C VAL A 125 -7.50 -15.53 2.95
N VAL A 126 -6.55 -15.48 3.89
CA VAL A 126 -5.60 -16.56 4.12
C VAL A 126 -5.98 -17.35 5.35
N TRP A 127 -6.26 -18.64 5.14
CA TRP A 127 -6.48 -19.60 6.20
C TRP A 127 -5.18 -20.36 6.45
N TRP A 128 -4.61 -20.22 7.66
CA TRP A 128 -3.37 -20.90 8.03
C TRP A 128 -3.71 -22.13 8.90
N VAL A 129 -3.30 -23.32 8.44
CA VAL A 129 -3.52 -24.59 9.17
C VAL A 129 -2.18 -25.22 9.51
N LYS A 130 -1.94 -25.49 10.80
CA LYS A 130 -0.75 -26.20 11.26
C LYS A 130 -1.03 -27.70 11.29
N GLN A 131 -0.21 -28.46 10.58
CA GLN A 131 -0.44 -29.90 10.31
C GLN A 131 -0.39 -30.82 11.55
N HIS A 132 0.08 -30.36 12.71
CA HIS A 132 0.33 -31.21 13.87
C HIS A 132 -0.79 -31.26 14.92
N ARG A 133 -1.80 -30.42 14.79
CA ARG A 133 -3.01 -30.42 15.63
C ARG A 133 -4.15 -29.98 14.75
N ASP A 134 -5.30 -30.59 14.89
CA ASP A 134 -6.53 -30.27 14.16
C ASP A 134 -7.10 -28.88 14.52
N VAL A 135 -6.23 -27.93 14.74
CA VAL A 135 -6.54 -26.57 15.15
C VAL A 135 -6.00 -25.62 14.12
N VAL A 136 -6.85 -24.74 13.63
CA VAL A 136 -6.42 -23.53 12.93
C VAL A 136 -5.57 -22.74 13.92
N ALA A 137 -4.27 -22.62 13.66
CA ALA A 137 -3.36 -22.04 14.62
C ALA A 137 -3.61 -20.54 14.72
N GLN A 138 -4.02 -20.12 15.92
CA GLN A 138 -3.97 -18.73 16.37
C GLN A 138 -3.00 -18.68 17.56
N GLY A 139 -2.14 -17.68 17.61
CA GLY A 139 -1.24 -17.44 18.73
C GLY A 139 0.14 -16.93 18.29
N GLU A 140 1.00 -16.63 19.26
CA GLU A 140 2.33 -16.02 19.07
C GLU A 140 3.21 -16.72 18.00
N ALA A 141 3.15 -18.05 17.91
CA ALA A 141 3.92 -18.82 16.92
C ALA A 141 3.45 -18.62 15.46
N VAL A 142 2.31 -17.97 15.26
CA VAL A 142 1.70 -17.70 13.95
C VAL A 142 1.76 -16.22 13.64
N GLU A 143 1.90 -15.37 14.64
CA GLU A 143 1.95 -13.91 14.49
C GLU A 143 3.12 -13.49 13.60
N ASP A 144 4.30 -14.03 13.78
CA ASP A 144 5.47 -13.72 12.93
C ASP A 144 5.22 -14.08 11.45
N VAL A 145 4.53 -15.20 11.20
CA VAL A 145 4.15 -15.61 9.84
C VAL A 145 3.10 -14.67 9.27
N HIS A 146 2.10 -14.29 10.07
CA HIS A 146 1.08 -13.33 9.68
C HIS A 146 1.70 -11.98 9.30
N GLN A 147 2.57 -11.44 10.15
CA GLN A 147 3.23 -10.17 9.92
C GLN A 147 4.10 -10.22 8.64
N SER A 148 4.86 -11.30 8.45
CA SER A 148 5.66 -11.50 7.24
C SER A 148 4.81 -11.56 5.97
N LEU A 149 3.67 -12.26 6.02
CA LEU A 149 2.74 -12.36 4.89
C LEU A 149 2.08 -11.02 4.60
N LEU A 150 1.63 -10.28 5.62
CA LEU A 150 1.05 -8.95 5.47
C LEU A 150 2.06 -7.98 4.85
N ALA A 151 3.30 -7.95 5.34
CA ALA A 151 4.36 -7.10 4.79
C ALA A 151 4.64 -7.42 3.30
N GLN A 152 4.68 -8.70 2.92
CA GLN A 152 4.87 -9.09 1.52
C GLN A 152 3.64 -8.79 0.66
N ALA A 153 2.44 -8.93 1.22
CA ALA A 153 1.21 -8.59 0.52
C ALA A 153 1.10 -7.08 0.28
N GLU A 154 1.43 -6.28 1.28
CA GLU A 154 1.48 -4.82 1.18
C GLU A 154 2.51 -4.37 0.12
N ARG A 155 3.73 -4.91 0.18
CA ARG A 155 4.78 -4.65 -0.82
C ARG A 155 4.31 -4.91 -2.25
N ARG A 156 3.50 -5.95 -2.46
CA ARG A 156 2.94 -6.31 -3.77
C ARG A 156 1.58 -5.67 -4.06
N GLY A 157 1.07 -4.88 -3.13
CA GLY A 157 -0.27 -4.27 -3.23
C GLY A 157 -1.39 -5.31 -3.27
N VAL A 158 -1.24 -6.46 -2.62
CA VAL A 158 -2.28 -7.48 -2.50
C VAL A 158 -3.12 -7.20 -1.25
N PRO A 159 -4.43 -6.93 -1.37
CA PRO A 159 -5.29 -6.76 -0.21
C PRO A 159 -5.50 -8.13 0.47
N LEU A 160 -4.69 -8.39 1.50
CA LEU A 160 -4.68 -9.65 2.23
C LEU A 160 -5.20 -9.45 3.64
N ARG A 161 -6.02 -10.39 4.09
CA ARG A 161 -6.41 -10.47 5.50
C ARG A 161 -6.45 -11.90 6.02
N PHE A 162 -6.42 -12.04 7.33
CA PHE A 162 -6.68 -13.30 8.02
C PHE A 162 -8.11 -13.29 8.59
N PRO A 163 -8.76 -14.47 8.68
CA PRO A 163 -10.07 -14.58 9.30
C PRO A 163 -10.01 -14.19 10.78
N ALA A 164 -11.08 -13.57 11.27
CA ALA A 164 -11.19 -13.20 12.69
C ALA A 164 -11.33 -14.43 13.61
N MET A 165 -11.61 -15.61 13.04
CA MET A 165 -11.85 -16.88 13.73
C MET A 165 -12.98 -16.78 14.76
N ASP A 166 -13.98 -15.97 14.46
CA ASP A 166 -15.21 -15.90 15.23
C ASP A 166 -16.07 -17.17 15.08
N SER A 167 -17.27 -17.19 15.66
CA SER A 167 -18.17 -18.35 15.55
C SER A 167 -18.57 -18.63 14.11
N ARG A 168 -18.75 -17.60 13.27
CA ARG A 168 -19.14 -17.75 11.87
C ARG A 168 -18.02 -18.39 11.05
N ASP A 169 -16.78 -17.90 11.22
CA ASP A 169 -15.63 -18.47 10.54
C ASP A 169 -15.46 -19.96 10.87
N ARG A 170 -15.66 -20.33 12.14
CA ARG A 170 -15.56 -21.73 12.59
C ARG A 170 -16.68 -22.63 12.08
N ASP A 171 -17.87 -22.08 11.86
CA ASP A 171 -19.00 -22.82 11.31
C ASP A 171 -18.87 -23.07 9.79
N TYR A 172 -18.16 -22.16 9.09
CA TYR A 172 -17.98 -22.26 7.64
C TYR A 172 -16.78 -23.10 7.20
N VAL A 173 -15.71 -23.14 8.00
CA VAL A 173 -14.46 -23.80 7.62
C VAL A 173 -13.92 -24.63 8.76
N ALA A 174 -14.11 -25.94 8.69
CA ALA A 174 -13.42 -26.86 9.58
C ALA A 174 -11.97 -27.10 9.08
N ALA A 175 -11.05 -27.41 9.99
CA ALA A 175 -9.66 -27.71 9.63
C ALA A 175 -9.52 -28.89 8.64
N SER A 176 -10.50 -29.80 8.64
CA SER A 176 -10.61 -30.91 7.68
C SER A 176 -10.88 -30.45 6.27
N ASP A 177 -11.67 -29.37 6.11
CA ASP A 177 -12.08 -28.87 4.78
C ASP A 177 -10.92 -28.21 4.04
N ILE A 178 -10.00 -27.61 4.80
CA ILE A 178 -8.79 -26.95 4.25
C ILE A 178 -7.76 -28.01 3.81
N ARG A 179 -7.72 -29.19 4.47
CA ARG A 179 -6.77 -30.26 4.16
C ARG A 179 -7.20 -31.16 2.99
N GLY A 180 -8.45 -31.12 2.60
CA GLY A 180 -9.03 -31.95 1.56
C GLY A 180 -8.91 -31.39 0.14
N GLN A 181 -8.29 -30.23 -0.03
CA GLN A 181 -7.96 -29.63 -1.32
C GLN A 181 -6.47 -29.70 -1.56
#